data_b1d00b46cb32e1e54ef8c8b986d514a7
#
_entry.id   b1d00b46cb32e1e54ef8c8b986d514a7
#
_cell.length_a   1.000
_cell.length_b   1.000
_cell.length_c   1.000
_cell.angle_alpha   90.00
_cell.angle_beta   90.00
_cell.angle_gamma   90.00
#
_symmetry.space_group_name_H-M   'P 1'
#
loop_
_entity.id
_entity.type
_entity.pdbx_description
1 polymer ?
#
loop_
_entity_poly.entity_id
_entity_poly.type
_entity_poly.pdbx_seq_one_letter_code
_entity_poly.pdbx_strand_id
1 'polypeptide(L)'
;MNLEVVEDKKWIIHMDGSSTQHAGGIGVVLQSPEGDRLMYKVHLQYRTTNNEVEYEALLKGLELAKSIKAESILILGDSQLVMGQVNGTCEAKEERMKKYLEKVLQLVKKFKETNFVQIPREENMEANALAKEASANQPIDEFDEVQYIPSIDLLEVLQVQNEGNWMTPIISYLKDENLPKGKDEARRLRVQSARYVLLNDVLYKRGFSQPYLRCLSPNKTNYVLRKVHEGACENHSRARSLIHKVVHAGYY
;
A
#
# COMPACT_ATOMS: atom_id res chain seq x y z
N MET A 1 -38.76 20.37 18.24
CA MET A 1 -38.03 19.41 17.34
C MET A 1 -36.62 19.96 17.23
N ASN A 2 -35.72 19.45 18.08
CA ASN A 2 -34.30 19.76 17.92
C ASN A 2 -33.77 18.88 16.77
N LEU A 3 -33.49 19.51 15.64
CA LEU A 3 -32.63 18.93 14.65
C LEU A 3 -31.21 18.95 15.24
N GLU A 4 -30.79 17.83 15.83
CA GLU A 4 -29.37 17.59 16.05
C GLU A 4 -28.72 17.63 14.70
N VAL A 5 -27.96 18.68 14.45
CA VAL A 5 -26.99 18.71 13.32
C VAL A 5 -25.99 17.62 13.66
N VAL A 6 -26.14 16.47 13.00
CA VAL A 6 -25.11 15.44 12.99
C VAL A 6 -23.95 16.07 12.21
N GLU A 7 -23.03 16.72 12.92
CA GLU A 7 -21.74 17.07 12.34
C GLU A 7 -21.15 15.75 11.83
N ASP A 8 -21.06 15.62 10.52
CA ASP A 8 -20.42 14.48 9.89
C ASP A 8 -18.96 14.44 10.37
N LYS A 9 -18.70 13.58 11.34
CA LYS A 9 -17.38 13.40 11.97
C LYS A 9 -16.42 12.85 10.93
N LYS A 10 -15.65 13.74 10.29
CA LYS A 10 -14.69 13.40 9.25
C LYS A 10 -13.31 13.12 9.84
N TRP A 11 -12.66 12.08 9.34
CA TRP A 11 -11.23 11.90 9.54
C TRP A 11 -10.46 12.88 8.66
N ILE A 12 -9.47 13.53 9.22
CA ILE A 12 -8.60 14.45 8.49
C ILE A 12 -7.27 13.73 8.21
N ILE A 13 -6.82 13.79 6.97
CA ILE A 13 -5.61 13.12 6.51
C ILE A 13 -4.69 14.16 5.89
N HIS A 14 -3.58 14.47 6.55
CA HIS A 14 -2.48 15.20 5.95
C HIS A 14 -1.52 14.21 5.31
N MET A 15 -1.11 14.47 4.07
CA MET A 15 -0.18 13.61 3.36
C MET A 15 0.85 14.42 2.60
N ASP A 16 2.06 13.88 2.51
CA ASP A 16 3.19 14.47 1.78
C ASP A 16 4.12 13.40 1.26
N GLY A 17 4.76 13.69 0.13
CA GLY A 17 5.77 12.87 -0.49
C GLY A 17 7.10 13.59 -0.64
N SER A 18 8.21 12.92 -0.34
CA SER A 18 9.55 13.44 -0.55
C SER A 18 10.35 12.49 -1.44
N SER A 19 10.94 12.97 -2.51
CA SER A 19 11.80 12.16 -3.38
C SER A 19 13.25 12.62 -3.34
N THR A 20 14.17 11.67 -3.42
CA THR A 20 15.60 11.87 -3.59
C THR A 20 16.07 11.15 -4.86
N GLN A 21 17.36 11.23 -5.19
CA GLN A 21 17.92 10.57 -6.37
C GLN A 21 17.74 9.04 -6.37
N HIS A 22 17.66 8.41 -5.20
CA HIS A 22 17.70 6.94 -5.03
C HIS A 22 16.51 6.37 -4.28
N ALA A 23 15.79 7.18 -3.52
CA ALA A 23 14.73 6.76 -2.61
C ALA A 23 13.59 7.78 -2.57
N GLY A 24 12.47 7.39 -1.99
CA GLY A 24 11.39 8.29 -1.64
C GLY A 24 10.95 8.07 -0.21
N GLY A 25 10.16 8.99 0.31
CA GLY A 25 9.55 8.88 1.62
C GLY A 25 8.13 9.42 1.60
N ILE A 26 7.26 8.75 2.33
CA ILE A 26 5.87 9.13 2.53
C ILE A 26 5.67 9.52 3.98
N GLY A 27 4.98 10.64 4.21
CA GLY A 27 4.47 11.03 5.50
C GLY A 27 2.95 11.15 5.46
N VAL A 28 2.28 10.52 6.43
CA VAL A 28 0.82 10.60 6.60
C VAL A 28 0.51 10.87 8.06
N VAL A 29 -0.36 11.84 8.31
CA VAL A 29 -0.92 12.13 9.63
C VAL A 29 -2.43 12.00 9.53
N LEU A 30 -3.01 11.06 10.28
CA LEU A 30 -4.45 10.90 10.39
C LEU A 30 -4.90 11.53 11.70
N GLN A 31 -5.95 12.32 11.63
CA GLN A 31 -6.61 12.89 12.80
C GLN A 31 -8.05 12.38 12.89
N SER A 32 -8.38 11.75 14.02
CA SER A 32 -9.75 11.29 14.28
C SER A 32 -10.69 12.47 14.50
N PRO A 33 -12.01 12.25 14.37
CA PRO A 33 -13.00 13.27 14.74
C PRO A 33 -12.92 13.72 16.21
N GLU A 34 -12.37 12.89 17.08
CA GLU A 34 -12.15 13.16 18.50
C GLU A 34 -10.84 13.92 18.77
N GLY A 35 -9.99 14.07 17.73
CA GLY A 35 -8.72 14.80 17.80
C GLY A 35 -7.48 13.91 18.02
N ASP A 36 -7.64 12.59 18.13
CA ASP A 36 -6.51 11.67 18.22
C ASP A 36 -5.71 11.69 16.93
N ARG A 37 -4.39 11.60 17.04
CA ARG A 37 -3.48 11.70 15.91
C ARG A 37 -2.62 10.45 15.77
N LEU A 38 -2.58 9.93 14.54
CA LEU A 38 -1.74 8.80 14.13
C LEU A 38 -0.76 9.28 13.06
N MET A 39 0.54 9.16 13.34
CA MET A 39 1.60 9.50 12.40
C MET A 39 2.13 8.23 11.76
N TYR A 40 2.34 8.28 10.46
CA TYR A 40 2.80 7.14 9.68
C TYR A 40 3.83 7.55 8.65
N LYS A 41 4.91 6.79 8.54
CA LYS A 41 5.95 7.02 7.52
C LYS A 41 6.25 5.74 6.76
N VAL A 42 6.60 5.88 5.47
CA VAL A 42 6.97 4.76 4.60
C VAL A 42 8.22 5.11 3.83
N HIS A 43 9.19 4.22 3.87
CA HIS A 43 10.41 4.33 3.08
C HIS A 43 10.20 3.68 1.70
N LEU A 44 10.36 4.44 0.62
CA LEU A 44 10.29 3.93 -0.74
C LEU A 44 11.70 3.58 -1.22
N GLN A 45 12.00 2.29 -1.31
CA GLN A 45 13.29 1.76 -1.74
C GLN A 45 13.33 1.54 -3.27
N TYR A 46 12.87 2.55 -4.01
CA TYR A 46 12.93 2.60 -5.47
C TYR A 46 12.96 4.05 -5.95
N ARG A 47 13.48 4.25 -7.16
CA ARG A 47 13.53 5.59 -7.76
C ARG A 47 12.12 6.05 -8.11
N THR A 48 11.76 7.24 -7.66
CA THR A 48 10.45 7.84 -7.87
C THR A 48 10.58 9.34 -8.18
N THR A 49 9.62 9.88 -8.93
CA THR A 49 9.50 11.32 -9.16
C THR A 49 8.69 11.98 -8.04
N ASN A 50 8.76 13.31 -7.92
CA ASN A 50 7.96 14.04 -6.94
C ASN A 50 6.46 13.75 -7.09
N ASN A 51 5.94 13.73 -8.31
CA ASN A 51 4.52 13.48 -8.55
C ASN A 51 4.13 12.05 -8.17
N GLU A 52 4.99 11.07 -8.44
CA GLU A 52 4.73 9.67 -8.08
C GLU A 52 4.71 9.50 -6.56
N VAL A 53 5.67 10.09 -5.83
CA VAL A 53 5.71 9.95 -4.37
C VAL A 53 4.52 10.63 -3.69
N GLU A 54 4.03 11.75 -4.25
CA GLU A 54 2.81 12.41 -3.78
C GLU A 54 1.57 11.51 -3.97
N TYR A 55 1.46 10.84 -5.12
CA TYR A 55 0.40 9.87 -5.35
C TYR A 55 0.52 8.65 -4.42
N GLU A 56 1.74 8.16 -4.17
CA GLU A 56 1.97 7.07 -3.20
C GLU A 56 1.53 7.49 -1.79
N ALA A 57 1.82 8.75 -1.38
CA ALA A 57 1.37 9.29 -0.10
C ALA A 57 -0.16 9.36 -0.02
N LEU A 58 -0.82 9.81 -1.08
CA LEU A 58 -2.28 9.85 -1.17
C LEU A 58 -2.90 8.45 -1.08
N LEU A 59 -2.36 7.48 -1.84
CA LEU A 59 -2.83 6.10 -1.79
C LEU A 59 -2.66 5.50 -0.40
N LYS A 60 -1.53 5.77 0.25
CA LYS A 60 -1.26 5.29 1.62
C LYS A 60 -2.24 5.88 2.63
N GLY A 61 -2.51 7.18 2.55
CA GLY A 61 -3.52 7.83 3.38
C GLY A 61 -4.91 7.21 3.24
N LEU A 62 -5.34 6.94 1.99
CA LEU A 62 -6.60 6.25 1.70
C LEU A 62 -6.63 4.81 2.22
N GLU A 63 -5.53 4.06 2.09
CA GLU A 63 -5.42 2.69 2.60
C GLU A 63 -5.50 2.66 4.13
N LEU A 64 -4.83 3.57 4.81
CA LEU A 64 -4.89 3.71 6.27
C LEU A 64 -6.31 4.08 6.74
N ALA A 65 -6.94 5.07 6.11
CA ALA A 65 -8.32 5.45 6.41
C ALA A 65 -9.30 4.29 6.24
N LYS A 66 -9.11 3.49 5.16
CA LYS A 66 -9.90 2.28 4.96
C LYS A 66 -9.66 1.23 6.05
N SER A 67 -8.43 1.05 6.51
CA SER A 67 -8.09 0.06 7.54
C SER A 67 -8.76 0.35 8.89
N ILE A 68 -8.91 1.62 9.23
CA ILE A 68 -9.64 2.09 10.43
C ILE A 68 -11.15 2.23 10.21
N LYS A 69 -11.66 1.85 9.03
CA LYS A 69 -13.08 1.91 8.64
C LYS A 69 -13.68 3.32 8.71
N ALA A 70 -12.89 4.33 8.36
CA ALA A 70 -13.39 5.69 8.23
C ALA A 70 -14.46 5.74 7.13
N GLU A 71 -15.61 6.36 7.42
CA GLU A 71 -16.70 6.52 6.44
C GLU A 71 -16.55 7.81 5.63
N SER A 72 -16.22 8.90 6.29
CA SER A 72 -16.06 10.24 5.71
C SER A 72 -14.67 10.77 5.97
N ILE A 73 -13.98 11.24 4.93
CA ILE A 73 -12.60 11.69 4.99
C ILE A 73 -12.38 13.04 4.31
N LEU A 74 -11.50 13.84 4.89
CA LEU A 74 -10.96 15.06 4.32
C LEU A 74 -9.46 14.88 4.11
N ILE A 75 -8.99 14.97 2.88
CA ILE A 75 -7.58 14.80 2.53
C ILE A 75 -6.97 16.14 2.22
N LEU A 76 -5.87 16.43 2.88
CA LEU A 76 -5.10 17.66 2.80
C LEU A 76 -3.69 17.35 2.27
N GLY A 77 -3.27 18.07 1.23
CA GLY A 77 -1.95 17.94 0.63
C GLY A 77 -1.51 19.25 -0.02
N ASP A 78 -0.22 19.47 -0.16
CA ASP A 78 0.34 20.70 -0.75
C ASP A 78 0.66 20.58 -2.25
N SER A 79 0.61 19.37 -2.82
CA SER A 79 0.83 19.14 -4.25
C SER A 79 -0.32 19.67 -5.11
N GLN A 80 -0.13 20.85 -5.71
CA GLN A 80 -1.09 21.47 -6.62
C GLN A 80 -1.49 20.53 -7.78
N LEU A 81 -0.51 19.80 -8.33
CA LEU A 81 -0.75 18.91 -9.45
C LEU A 81 -1.63 17.73 -9.04
N VAL A 82 -1.27 17.01 -8.00
CA VAL A 82 -1.99 15.81 -7.54
C VAL A 82 -3.39 16.18 -7.07
N MET A 83 -3.51 17.23 -6.23
CA MET A 83 -4.82 17.70 -5.75
C MET A 83 -5.70 18.21 -6.89
N GLY A 84 -5.11 18.88 -7.89
CA GLY A 84 -5.81 19.32 -9.10
C GLY A 84 -6.30 18.15 -9.96
N GLN A 85 -5.49 17.09 -10.09
CA GLN A 85 -5.87 15.91 -10.87
C GLN A 85 -7.00 15.11 -10.19
N VAL A 86 -6.95 14.90 -8.89
CA VAL A 86 -8.02 14.15 -8.17
C VAL A 86 -9.32 14.92 -8.09
N ASN A 87 -9.27 16.25 -8.07
CA ASN A 87 -10.45 17.14 -8.14
C ASN A 87 -10.96 17.36 -9.58
N GLY A 88 -10.24 16.86 -10.60
CA GLY A 88 -10.63 17.03 -12.01
C GLY A 88 -10.36 18.42 -12.59
N THR A 89 -9.62 19.29 -11.89
CA THR A 89 -9.24 20.63 -12.37
C THR A 89 -7.97 20.61 -13.23
N CYS A 90 -7.16 19.54 -13.14
CA CYS A 90 -5.98 19.29 -13.95
C CYS A 90 -6.09 17.91 -14.63
N GLU A 91 -5.59 17.81 -15.86
CA GLU A 91 -5.54 16.55 -16.59
C GLU A 91 -4.27 15.76 -16.28
N ALA A 92 -4.40 14.45 -16.05
CA ALA A 92 -3.26 13.54 -15.98
C ALA A 92 -2.83 13.15 -17.40
N LYS A 93 -1.70 13.70 -17.89
CA LYS A 93 -1.24 13.45 -19.27
C LYS A 93 -0.36 12.20 -19.38
N GLU A 94 0.48 11.96 -18.41
CA GLU A 94 1.39 10.81 -18.40
C GLU A 94 0.65 9.52 -18.04
N GLU A 95 0.96 8.41 -18.74
CA GLU A 95 0.31 7.11 -18.50
C GLU A 95 0.46 6.62 -17.05
N ARG A 96 1.61 6.88 -16.42
CA ARG A 96 1.81 6.53 -15.00
C ARG A 96 0.89 7.33 -14.09
N MET A 97 0.73 8.63 -14.34
CA MET A 97 -0.17 9.50 -13.55
C MET A 97 -1.63 9.09 -13.73
N LYS A 98 -2.04 8.68 -14.94
CA LYS A 98 -3.37 8.14 -15.19
C LYS A 98 -3.64 6.87 -14.37
N LYS A 99 -2.67 5.95 -14.29
CA LYS A 99 -2.77 4.73 -13.48
C LYS A 99 -2.91 5.05 -11.99
N TYR A 100 -2.12 6.01 -11.49
CA TYR A 100 -2.24 6.48 -10.10
C TYR A 100 -3.62 7.08 -9.83
N LEU A 101 -4.07 7.99 -10.69
CA LEU A 101 -5.38 8.63 -10.58
C LEU A 101 -6.52 7.60 -10.59
N GLU A 102 -6.48 6.64 -11.51
CA GLU A 102 -7.47 5.56 -11.58
C GLU A 102 -7.52 4.76 -10.27
N LYS A 103 -6.36 4.41 -9.72
CA LYS A 103 -6.27 3.69 -8.44
C LYS A 103 -6.84 4.50 -7.28
N VAL A 104 -6.53 5.80 -7.21
CA VAL A 104 -7.11 6.71 -6.22
C VAL A 104 -8.63 6.73 -6.33
N LEU A 105 -9.17 6.95 -7.55
CA LEU A 105 -10.61 6.99 -7.78
C LEU A 105 -11.33 5.67 -7.45
N GLN A 106 -10.65 4.52 -7.64
CA GLN A 106 -11.18 3.22 -7.21
C GLN A 106 -11.25 3.09 -5.69
N LEU A 107 -10.24 3.60 -4.96
CA LEU A 107 -10.25 3.60 -3.50
C LEU A 107 -11.27 4.56 -2.91
N VAL A 108 -11.41 5.75 -3.50
CA VAL A 108 -12.39 6.77 -3.08
C VAL A 108 -13.82 6.23 -3.06
N LYS A 109 -14.18 5.36 -4.01
CA LYS A 109 -15.50 4.70 -4.04
C LYS A 109 -15.82 3.83 -2.82
N LYS A 110 -14.83 3.54 -1.96
CA LYS A 110 -15.00 2.75 -0.73
C LYS A 110 -15.45 3.60 0.46
N PHE A 111 -15.42 4.91 0.33
CA PHE A 111 -15.83 5.86 1.36
C PHE A 111 -17.21 6.45 1.02
N LYS A 112 -17.94 6.84 2.04
CA LYS A 112 -19.24 7.49 1.90
C LYS A 112 -19.06 8.92 1.36
N GLU A 113 -18.04 9.61 1.88
CA GLU A 113 -17.67 10.95 1.46
C GLU A 113 -16.16 11.14 1.47
N THR A 114 -15.63 11.77 0.43
CA THR A 114 -14.21 12.10 0.31
C THR A 114 -14.06 13.50 -0.26
N ASN A 115 -13.34 14.34 0.44
CA ASN A 115 -13.01 15.70 0.00
C ASN A 115 -11.49 15.84 -0.10
N PHE A 116 -11.01 16.49 -1.16
CA PHE A 116 -9.61 16.81 -1.38
C PHE A 116 -9.42 18.32 -1.35
N VAL A 117 -8.53 18.79 -0.51
CA VAL A 117 -8.24 20.23 -0.37
C VAL A 117 -6.73 20.44 -0.47
N GLN A 118 -6.33 21.32 -1.37
CA GLN A 118 -4.96 21.79 -1.42
C GLN A 118 -4.74 22.79 -0.30
N ILE A 119 -3.67 22.60 0.47
CA ILE A 119 -3.24 23.48 1.54
C ILE A 119 -1.85 24.07 1.26
N PRO A 120 -1.50 25.21 1.82
CA PRO A 120 -0.13 25.72 1.81
C PRO A 120 0.83 24.76 2.50
N ARG A 121 2.09 24.75 2.06
CA ARG A 121 3.12 23.87 2.62
C ARG A 121 3.35 24.09 4.13
N GLU A 122 3.16 25.33 4.58
CA GLU A 122 3.28 25.73 5.99
C GLU A 122 2.21 25.05 6.88
N GLU A 123 1.09 24.67 6.30
CA GLU A 123 0.01 23.96 6.99
C GLU A 123 0.19 22.43 6.92
N ASN A 124 1.14 21.91 6.09
CA ASN A 124 1.45 20.49 5.92
C ASN A 124 2.78 20.06 6.54
N MET A 125 3.32 20.84 7.49
CA MET A 125 4.68 20.66 8.00
C MET A 125 4.95 19.30 8.63
N GLU A 126 3.99 18.69 9.32
CA GLU A 126 4.19 17.40 9.99
C GLU A 126 4.30 16.25 8.98
N ALA A 127 3.38 16.18 8.02
CA ALA A 127 3.46 15.18 6.96
C ALA A 127 4.75 15.35 6.14
N ASN A 128 5.14 16.60 5.84
CA ASN A 128 6.39 16.93 5.17
C ASN A 128 7.63 16.49 5.96
N ALA A 129 7.64 16.69 7.28
CA ALA A 129 8.75 16.24 8.14
C ALA A 129 8.90 14.73 8.11
N LEU A 130 7.80 13.98 8.25
CA LEU A 130 7.76 12.51 8.17
C LEU A 130 8.24 12.01 6.79
N ALA A 131 7.78 12.62 5.70
CA ALA A 131 8.18 12.26 4.34
C ALA A 131 9.68 12.48 4.12
N LYS A 132 10.23 13.60 4.59
CA LYS A 132 11.66 13.91 4.51
C LYS A 132 12.50 12.95 5.35
N GLU A 133 12.06 12.62 6.57
CA GLU A 133 12.73 11.63 7.41
C GLU A 133 12.75 10.27 6.73
N ALA A 134 11.62 9.82 6.16
CA ALA A 134 11.52 8.55 5.45
C ALA A 134 12.34 8.52 4.15
N SER A 135 12.58 9.67 3.48
CA SER A 135 13.41 9.75 2.27
C SER A 135 14.91 9.92 2.57
N ALA A 136 15.27 10.26 3.81
CA ALA A 136 16.64 10.41 4.22
C ALA A 136 17.36 9.05 4.26
N ASN A 137 18.65 9.06 3.92
CA ASN A 137 19.49 7.86 3.93
C ASN A 137 19.91 7.50 5.37
N GLN A 138 18.94 7.33 6.26
CA GLN A 138 19.11 6.96 7.66
C GLN A 138 18.81 5.48 7.87
N PRO A 139 19.32 4.85 8.96
CA PRO A 139 18.92 3.50 9.34
C PRO A 139 17.40 3.44 9.50
N ILE A 140 16.79 2.47 8.86
CA ILE A 140 15.34 2.22 8.92
C ILE A 140 15.06 1.53 10.25
N ASP A 141 14.15 2.08 11.03
CA ASP A 141 13.71 1.48 12.28
C ASP A 141 12.97 0.15 12.04
N GLU A 142 13.05 -0.78 13.00
CA GLU A 142 12.41 -2.10 12.90
C GLU A 142 10.88 -2.00 12.71
N PHE A 143 10.28 -0.89 13.13
CA PHE A 143 8.85 -0.63 13.03
C PHE A 143 8.45 0.18 11.80
N ASP A 144 9.40 0.68 11.01
CA ASP A 144 9.12 1.48 9.83
C ASP A 144 8.66 0.60 8.66
N GLU A 145 7.64 1.04 7.95
CA GLU A 145 7.22 0.37 6.72
C GLU A 145 8.16 0.69 5.56
N VAL A 146 8.50 -0.34 4.79
CA VAL A 146 9.34 -0.22 3.59
C VAL A 146 8.59 -0.74 2.39
N GLN A 147 8.50 0.08 1.35
CA GLN A 147 7.91 -0.28 0.08
C GLN A 147 8.99 -0.37 -1.01
N TYR A 148 9.03 -1.50 -1.73
CA TYR A 148 10.04 -1.78 -2.76
C TYR A 148 9.51 -1.67 -4.19
N ILE A 149 8.21 -1.50 -4.36
CA ILE A 149 7.53 -1.50 -5.66
C ILE A 149 6.43 -0.43 -5.64
N PRO A 150 6.31 0.37 -6.71
CA PRO A 150 5.22 1.32 -6.84
C PRO A 150 3.85 0.68 -6.69
N SER A 151 2.95 1.34 -6.00
CA SER A 151 1.59 0.83 -5.74
C SER A 151 0.82 0.51 -7.02
N ILE A 152 1.04 1.26 -8.10
CA ILE A 152 0.38 1.02 -9.40
C ILE A 152 0.89 -0.26 -10.09
N ASP A 153 2.14 -0.61 -9.88
CA ASP A 153 2.71 -1.82 -10.47
C ASP A 153 2.23 -3.09 -9.75
N LEU A 154 1.79 -2.95 -8.49
CA LEU A 154 1.16 -4.03 -7.72
C LEU A 154 -0.19 -4.48 -8.33
N LEU A 155 -0.93 -3.59 -9.00
CA LEU A 155 -2.22 -3.91 -9.60
C LEU A 155 -2.09 -4.74 -10.89
N GLU A 156 -1.14 -4.42 -11.76
CA GLU A 156 -0.85 -5.25 -12.95
C GLU A 156 -0.48 -6.67 -12.53
N VAL A 157 0.21 -6.78 -11.39
CA VAL A 157 0.53 -8.05 -10.75
C VAL A 157 -0.71 -8.76 -10.19
N LEU A 158 -1.81 -8.09 -9.90
CA LEU A 158 -3.05 -8.70 -9.38
C LEU A 158 -4.04 -9.13 -10.47
N GLN A 159 -4.01 -8.52 -11.65
CA GLN A 159 -4.98 -8.77 -12.73
C GLN A 159 -4.59 -9.92 -13.68
N VAL A 160 -3.35 -10.37 -13.68
CA VAL A 160 -2.94 -11.56 -14.47
C VAL A 160 -3.29 -12.82 -13.68
N GLN A 161 -4.53 -13.20 -13.97
CA GLN A 161 -5.30 -14.11 -13.85
C GLN A 161 -5.52 -15.41 -13.71
N ASN A 162 -6.19 -16.28 -13.48
CA ASN A 162 -6.90 -17.60 -13.65
C ASN A 162 -6.15 -18.72 -14.40
N GLU A 163 -4.84 -18.73 -14.49
CA GLU A 163 -4.09 -19.94 -14.76
C GLU A 163 -3.78 -20.63 -13.42
N GLY A 164 -4.20 -21.88 -13.26
CA GLY A 164 -4.06 -22.66 -12.04
C GLY A 164 -2.61 -22.63 -11.53
N ASN A 165 -2.36 -21.91 -10.45
CA ASN A 165 -1.08 -21.82 -9.78
C ASN A 165 -1.13 -22.52 -8.40
N TRP A 166 0.00 -22.60 -7.71
CA TRP A 166 0.12 -23.27 -6.42
C TRP A 166 -0.81 -22.72 -5.33
N MET A 167 -1.28 -21.47 -5.45
CA MET A 167 -2.20 -20.81 -4.50
C MET A 167 -3.66 -21.21 -4.74
N THR A 168 -4.03 -21.55 -5.98
CA THR A 168 -5.42 -21.83 -6.39
C THR A 168 -6.10 -22.88 -5.52
N PRO A 169 -5.50 -24.05 -5.24
CA PRO A 169 -6.14 -25.05 -4.37
C PRO A 169 -6.29 -24.56 -2.93
N ILE A 170 -5.32 -23.80 -2.41
CA ILE A 170 -5.36 -23.25 -1.05
C ILE A 170 -6.46 -22.20 -0.92
N ILE A 171 -6.57 -21.29 -1.90
CA ILE A 171 -7.62 -20.26 -1.93
C ILE A 171 -9.00 -20.89 -2.04
N SER A 172 -9.19 -21.86 -2.94
CA SER A 172 -10.45 -22.57 -3.11
C SER A 172 -10.87 -23.31 -1.83
N TYR A 173 -9.92 -23.92 -1.13
CA TYR A 173 -10.20 -24.56 0.15
C TYR A 173 -10.52 -23.53 1.25
N LEU A 174 -9.78 -22.42 1.37
CA LEU A 174 -10.02 -21.42 2.40
C LEU A 174 -11.30 -20.59 2.17
N LYS A 175 -11.77 -20.49 0.91
CA LYS A 175 -12.96 -19.72 0.54
C LYS A 175 -14.22 -20.58 0.55
N ASP A 176 -14.15 -21.74 -0.07
CA ASP A 176 -15.32 -22.57 -0.41
C ASP A 176 -15.24 -24.00 0.18
N GLU A 177 -14.24 -24.29 1.02
CA GLU A 177 -13.94 -25.62 1.59
C GLU A 177 -13.77 -26.74 0.55
N ASN A 178 -13.47 -26.37 -0.71
CA ASN A 178 -13.28 -27.32 -1.79
C ASN A 178 -12.05 -28.19 -1.57
N LEU A 179 -12.25 -29.51 -1.56
CA LEU A 179 -11.20 -30.50 -1.38
C LEU A 179 -11.08 -31.41 -2.62
N PRO A 180 -9.86 -31.86 -2.97
CA PRO A 180 -9.67 -32.87 -4.00
C PRO A 180 -10.32 -34.20 -3.59
N LYS A 181 -10.70 -35.00 -4.59
CA LYS A 181 -11.37 -36.31 -4.37
C LYS A 181 -10.49 -37.34 -3.67
N GLY A 182 -9.17 -37.22 -3.75
CA GLY A 182 -8.19 -38.11 -3.12
C GLY A 182 -8.04 -37.83 -1.62
N LYS A 183 -8.22 -38.85 -0.75
CA LYS A 183 -8.11 -38.69 0.71
C LYS A 183 -6.77 -38.15 1.16
N ASP A 184 -5.65 -38.59 0.56
CA ASP A 184 -4.31 -38.17 0.91
C ASP A 184 -4.02 -36.73 0.43
N GLU A 185 -4.50 -36.35 -0.75
CA GLU A 185 -4.39 -34.99 -1.28
C GLU A 185 -5.23 -34.02 -0.45
N ALA A 186 -6.44 -34.39 -0.08
CA ALA A 186 -7.30 -33.59 0.78
C ALA A 186 -6.67 -33.36 2.16
N ARG A 187 -6.04 -34.41 2.74
CA ARG A 187 -5.31 -34.27 4.01
C ARG A 187 -4.10 -33.33 3.88
N ARG A 188 -3.30 -33.49 2.83
CA ARG A 188 -2.15 -32.60 2.56
C ARG A 188 -2.58 -31.15 2.39
N LEU A 189 -3.65 -30.89 1.62
CA LEU A 189 -4.17 -29.55 1.40
C LEU A 189 -4.64 -28.90 2.72
N ARG A 190 -5.35 -29.63 3.59
CA ARG A 190 -5.75 -29.10 4.91
C ARG A 190 -4.58 -28.71 5.77
N VAL A 191 -3.57 -29.58 5.87
CA VAL A 191 -2.35 -29.29 6.66
C VAL A 191 -1.56 -28.12 6.08
N GLN A 192 -1.47 -28.02 4.76
CA GLN A 192 -0.82 -26.92 4.08
C GLN A 192 -1.58 -25.60 4.32
N SER A 193 -2.90 -25.61 4.13
CA SER A 193 -3.75 -24.41 4.23
C SER A 193 -3.79 -23.82 5.64
N ALA A 194 -3.53 -24.62 6.69
CA ALA A 194 -3.43 -24.13 8.07
C ALA A 194 -2.35 -23.06 8.29
N ARG A 195 -1.37 -22.97 7.38
CA ARG A 195 -0.29 -21.98 7.42
C ARG A 195 -0.63 -20.68 6.70
N TYR A 196 -1.80 -20.60 6.10
CA TYR A 196 -2.23 -19.45 5.29
C TYR A 196 -3.51 -18.85 5.83
N VAL A 197 -3.79 -17.63 5.41
CA VAL A 197 -5.04 -16.91 5.69
C VAL A 197 -5.42 -16.12 4.45
N LEU A 198 -6.72 -16.06 4.18
CA LEU A 198 -7.28 -15.26 3.09
C LEU A 198 -7.86 -13.98 3.71
N LEU A 199 -7.32 -12.82 3.31
CA LEU A 199 -7.78 -11.51 3.74
C LEU A 199 -8.11 -10.67 2.51
N ASN A 200 -9.35 -10.22 2.36
CA ASN A 200 -9.82 -9.45 1.20
C ASN A 200 -9.43 -10.10 -0.15
N ASP A 201 -9.66 -11.41 -0.29
CA ASP A 201 -9.31 -12.23 -1.46
C ASP A 201 -7.80 -12.30 -1.78
N VAL A 202 -6.94 -11.90 -0.86
CA VAL A 202 -5.48 -12.03 -0.97
C VAL A 202 -4.97 -13.09 -0.01
N LEU A 203 -4.17 -14.02 -0.54
CA LEU A 203 -3.56 -15.08 0.26
C LEU A 203 -2.30 -14.58 0.97
N TYR A 204 -2.24 -14.81 2.27
CA TYR A 204 -1.09 -14.52 3.11
C TYR A 204 -0.60 -15.77 3.81
N LYS A 205 0.71 -15.90 3.96
CA LYS A 205 1.34 -16.91 4.80
C LYS A 205 1.53 -16.37 6.22
N ARG A 206 1.18 -17.16 7.22
CA ARG A 206 1.44 -16.83 8.62
C ARG A 206 2.94 -16.99 8.90
N GLY A 207 3.61 -15.90 9.28
CA GLY A 207 4.97 -15.91 9.78
C GLY A 207 5.06 -16.49 11.20
N PHE A 208 6.27 -16.82 11.66
CA PHE A 208 6.50 -17.43 12.98
C PHE A 208 6.28 -16.42 14.13
N SER A 209 6.50 -15.11 13.88
CA SER A 209 6.42 -14.03 14.88
C SER A 209 5.73 -12.77 14.37
N GLN A 210 4.83 -12.89 13.37
CA GLN A 210 4.24 -11.75 12.65
C GLN A 210 5.27 -10.89 11.87
N PRO A 211 5.02 -10.42 10.67
CA PRO A 211 3.74 -10.13 10.00
C PRO A 211 3.26 -11.24 9.04
N TYR A 212 2.03 -11.09 8.53
CA TYR A 212 1.54 -11.90 7.42
C TYR A 212 2.31 -11.58 6.13
N LEU A 213 2.90 -12.60 5.50
CA LEU A 213 3.63 -12.45 4.26
C LEU A 213 2.69 -12.67 3.07
N ARG A 214 2.60 -11.71 2.18
CA ARG A 214 1.75 -11.81 0.99
C ARG A 214 2.29 -12.85 0.02
N CYS A 215 1.46 -13.83 -0.34
CA CYS A 215 1.84 -14.88 -1.28
C CYS A 215 1.85 -14.36 -2.72
N LEU A 216 2.90 -14.74 -3.46
CA LEU A 216 3.10 -14.36 -4.86
C LEU A 216 2.89 -15.55 -5.80
N SER A 217 2.25 -15.29 -6.95
CA SER A 217 2.23 -16.25 -8.06
C SER A 217 3.61 -16.34 -8.72
N PRO A 218 3.93 -17.43 -9.44
CA PRO A 218 5.23 -17.60 -10.10
C PRO A 218 5.63 -16.44 -11.02
N ASN A 219 4.69 -15.92 -11.80
CA ASN A 219 4.93 -14.77 -12.69
C ASN A 219 5.28 -13.50 -11.91
N LYS A 220 4.63 -13.32 -10.75
CA LYS A 220 4.85 -12.19 -9.86
C LYS A 220 6.16 -12.29 -9.09
N THR A 221 6.53 -13.50 -8.72
CA THR A 221 7.80 -13.76 -8.02
C THR A 221 8.99 -13.25 -8.84
N ASN A 222 9.03 -13.54 -10.14
CA ASN A 222 10.11 -13.07 -11.02
C ASN A 222 10.15 -11.54 -11.10
N TYR A 223 8.99 -10.88 -11.18
CA TYR A 223 8.92 -9.43 -11.22
C TYR A 223 9.40 -8.80 -9.90
N VAL A 224 8.88 -9.28 -8.76
CA VAL A 224 9.26 -8.78 -7.43
C VAL A 224 10.75 -9.01 -7.16
N LEU A 225 11.28 -10.21 -7.48
CA LEU A 225 12.70 -10.52 -7.34
C LEU A 225 13.57 -9.57 -8.17
N ARG A 226 13.18 -9.29 -9.43
CA ARG A 226 13.89 -8.35 -10.29
C ARG A 226 13.89 -6.94 -9.68
N LYS A 227 12.73 -6.44 -9.25
CA LYS A 227 12.60 -5.09 -8.67
C LYS A 227 13.36 -4.94 -7.35
N VAL A 228 13.27 -5.91 -6.47
CA VAL A 228 14.04 -5.93 -5.22
C VAL A 228 15.54 -6.03 -5.51
N HIS A 229 15.93 -6.73 -6.57
CA HIS A 229 17.32 -6.81 -7.00
C HIS A 229 17.79 -5.50 -7.63
N GLU A 230 17.01 -4.88 -8.53
CA GLU A 230 17.34 -3.62 -9.20
C GLU A 230 17.43 -2.45 -8.21
N GLY A 231 16.52 -2.34 -7.22
CA GLY A 231 16.54 -1.33 -6.18
C GLY A 231 17.67 -1.51 -5.14
N ALA A 232 18.33 -2.67 -5.12
CA ALA A 232 19.37 -3.02 -4.14
C ALA A 232 20.78 -3.06 -4.72
N CYS A 233 20.95 -2.74 -6.01
CA CYS A 233 22.20 -2.93 -6.73
C CYS A 233 23.22 -1.80 -6.57
N GLU A 234 23.83 -1.71 -5.40
CA GLU A 234 25.24 -1.27 -5.30
C GLU A 234 26.18 -2.38 -4.79
N ASN A 235 25.64 -3.52 -4.35
CA ASN A 235 26.46 -4.67 -3.94
C ASN A 235 25.80 -5.97 -4.39
N HIS A 236 26.52 -6.83 -5.10
CA HIS A 236 26.11 -8.19 -5.48
C HIS A 236 25.64 -8.97 -4.23
N SER A 237 24.35 -8.89 -3.92
CA SER A 237 23.78 -9.57 -2.77
C SER A 237 23.64 -11.07 -3.05
N ARG A 238 24.19 -11.89 -2.15
CA ARG A 238 24.04 -13.34 -2.18
C ARG A 238 22.55 -13.72 -2.13
N ALA A 239 22.16 -14.86 -2.72
CA ALA A 239 20.76 -15.32 -2.78
C ALA A 239 19.99 -15.26 -1.44
N ARG A 240 20.68 -15.54 -0.31
CA ARG A 240 20.10 -15.43 1.04
C ARG A 240 19.72 -13.99 1.41
N SER A 241 20.51 -13.00 1.02
CA SER A 241 20.22 -11.60 1.25
C SER A 241 19.00 -11.13 0.44
N LEU A 242 18.83 -11.63 -0.79
CA LEU A 242 17.67 -11.32 -1.61
C LEU A 242 16.38 -11.90 -1.02
N ILE A 243 16.41 -13.15 -0.54
CA ILE A 243 15.27 -13.78 0.14
C ILE A 243 14.90 -12.97 1.40
N HIS A 244 15.88 -12.57 2.20
CA HIS A 244 15.65 -11.75 3.39
C HIS A 244 14.96 -10.43 3.04
N LYS A 245 15.41 -9.74 1.98
CA LYS A 245 14.78 -8.51 1.49
C LYS A 245 13.34 -8.71 1.00
N VAL A 246 13.07 -9.82 0.31
CA VAL A 246 11.70 -10.16 -0.14
C VAL A 246 10.77 -10.40 1.04
N VAL A 247 11.25 -11.12 2.07
CA VAL A 247 10.48 -11.37 3.30
C VAL A 247 10.26 -10.07 4.08
N HIS A 248 11.28 -9.22 4.22
CA HIS A 248 11.14 -7.89 4.83
C HIS A 248 10.20 -6.98 4.04
N ALA A 249 10.12 -7.14 2.73
CA ALA A 249 9.14 -6.46 1.88
C ALA A 249 7.71 -7.01 2.05
N GLY A 250 7.49 -7.96 2.97
CA GLY A 250 6.18 -8.54 3.25
C GLY A 250 5.72 -9.60 2.25
N TYR A 251 6.61 -10.17 1.42
CA TYR A 251 6.26 -11.18 0.41
C TYR A 251 6.78 -12.58 0.76
N TYR A 252 6.02 -13.59 0.22
CA TYR A 252 6.34 -15.01 0.29
C TYR A 252 6.18 -15.67 -1.07
#